data_8fcf1b343b28a48a5d8853cc9b6c1244
#
_entry.id   8fcf1b343b28a48a5d8853cc9b6c1244
#
_cell.length_a   1.000
_cell.length_b   1.000
_cell.length_c   1.000
_cell.angle_alpha   90.00
_cell.angle_beta   90.00
_cell.angle_gamma   90.00
#
_symmetry.space_group_name_H-M   'P 1'
#
loop_
_entity.id
_entity.type
_entity.pdbx_description
1 polymer ?
#
loop_
_entity_poly.entity_id
_entity_poly.type
_entity_poly.pdbx_seq_one_letter_code
_entity_poly.pdbx_strand_id
1 'polypeptide(L)'
;MKTNSSRRDFLKTMAIVPAIPALSSFTFPDIQEKEDKLSHKLKLSLNLYSFNQLLNEGKIDLFDMLHFCAQHNFDAIDPTGYYFPGYPTPPSTEFINEFKREAFLLGLDISGTGVRNDFANPDPAMRNADINLIKQWVEVAAKMGAPNLRIFAGTNPHEGFSRDQVLKWMAHDIRTCCAYGKEFGVIIAIQNHNDFIRTAADVDRIFEMVDSDWLGLNLDIGSYRQEDPYAEIEKNIVKAVTWQIKENIWIEGKETPVDFSKLFKIIKKAGYRGYLPLETLGAGDPYQKVPRLLNEVRRCMI
;
A
#
# COMPACT_ATOMS: atom_id res chain seq x y z
N MET A 1 -33.92 18.40 10.28
CA MET A 1 -34.13 16.96 10.26
C MET A 1 -33.94 16.48 8.85
N LYS A 2 -32.79 15.84 8.54
CA LYS A 2 -32.55 15.18 7.24
C LYS A 2 -32.52 13.68 7.52
N THR A 3 -33.51 12.97 6.98
CA THR A 3 -33.65 11.53 7.09
C THR A 3 -32.66 10.87 6.14
N ASN A 4 -31.74 10.06 6.70
CA ASN A 4 -30.87 9.19 5.92
C ASN A 4 -31.71 8.07 5.29
N SER A 5 -31.87 8.12 3.98
CA SER A 5 -32.45 7.03 3.20
C SER A 5 -31.36 5.97 2.95
N SER A 6 -31.56 4.79 3.50
CA SER A 6 -30.70 3.63 3.34
C SER A 6 -30.85 3.03 1.92
N ARG A 7 -29.79 2.44 1.34
CA ARG A 7 -29.83 1.67 0.09
C ARG A 7 -30.93 0.59 0.04
N ARG A 8 -31.39 0.13 1.19
CA ARG A 8 -32.51 -0.82 1.34
C ARG A 8 -33.87 -0.20 1.02
N ASP A 9 -34.04 1.11 1.23
CA ASP A 9 -35.33 1.80 0.99
C ASP A 9 -35.50 2.13 -0.49
N PHE A 10 -34.41 2.33 -1.23
CA PHE A 10 -34.43 2.54 -2.69
C PHE A 10 -34.95 1.30 -3.44
N LEU A 11 -34.66 0.09 -2.96
CA LEU A 11 -35.10 -1.17 -3.59
C LEU A 11 -36.57 -1.52 -3.29
N LYS A 12 -37.19 -0.93 -2.30
CA LYS A 12 -38.61 -1.17 -1.96
C LYS A 12 -39.58 -0.29 -2.75
N THR A 13 -39.10 0.79 -3.35
CA THR A 13 -39.97 1.74 -4.08
C THR A 13 -40.18 1.36 -5.55
N MET A 14 -39.54 0.30 -6.06
CA MET A 14 -39.73 -0.21 -7.43
C MET A 14 -40.77 -1.32 -7.60
N ALA A 15 -41.59 -1.59 -6.61
CA ALA A 15 -42.58 -2.70 -6.64
C ALA A 15 -44.02 -2.25 -6.85
N ILE A 16 -44.30 -1.26 -7.69
CA ILE A 16 -45.66 -1.00 -8.18
C ILE A 16 -45.59 -0.56 -9.64
N VAL A 17 -45.63 -1.50 -10.58
CA VAL A 17 -45.98 -1.27 -11.99
C VAL A 17 -47.08 -2.25 -12.38
N PRO A 18 -48.21 -1.82 -12.98
CA PRO A 18 -49.33 -2.68 -13.32
C PRO A 18 -48.99 -3.62 -14.47
N ALA A 19 -49.57 -4.81 -14.42
CA ALA A 19 -49.40 -5.89 -15.37
C ALA A 19 -49.77 -5.49 -16.80
N ILE A 20 -48.82 -5.66 -17.73
CA ILE A 20 -49.02 -5.69 -19.17
C ILE A 20 -48.69 -7.13 -19.65
N PRO A 21 -49.53 -7.78 -20.47
CA PRO A 21 -49.33 -9.18 -20.82
C PRO A 21 -48.29 -9.40 -21.92
N ALA A 22 -47.56 -10.46 -21.75
CA ALA A 22 -46.78 -11.24 -22.70
C ALA A 22 -45.88 -10.52 -23.70
N LEU A 23 -44.56 -10.53 -23.37
CA LEU A 23 -43.52 -10.58 -24.39
C LEU A 23 -42.35 -11.44 -23.88
N SER A 24 -42.13 -12.53 -24.60
CA SER A 24 -40.89 -13.33 -24.76
C SER A 24 -39.82 -13.28 -23.67
N SER A 25 -39.53 -14.47 -23.15
CA SER A 25 -38.36 -14.91 -22.39
C SER A 25 -37.06 -14.11 -22.66
N PHE A 26 -36.87 -13.02 -21.92
CA PHE A 26 -35.53 -12.53 -21.63
C PHE A 26 -35.02 -13.32 -20.42
N THR A 27 -34.27 -14.37 -20.68
CA THR A 27 -33.39 -14.96 -19.69
C THR A 27 -32.32 -13.91 -19.34
N PHE A 28 -32.41 -13.32 -18.15
CA PHE A 28 -31.28 -12.56 -17.59
C PHE A 28 -30.13 -13.55 -17.45
N PRO A 29 -28.94 -13.24 -17.99
CA PRO A 29 -27.79 -14.09 -17.74
C PRO A 29 -27.52 -14.09 -16.23
N ASP A 30 -27.28 -15.29 -15.73
CA ASP A 30 -27.06 -15.58 -14.32
C ASP A 30 -25.96 -14.64 -13.77
N ILE A 31 -26.26 -13.86 -12.72
CA ILE A 31 -25.34 -12.90 -12.10
C ILE A 31 -24.10 -13.62 -11.54
N GLN A 32 -24.21 -14.91 -11.28
CA GLN A 32 -23.14 -15.75 -10.76
C GLN A 32 -22.01 -16.01 -11.77
N GLU A 33 -22.30 -16.02 -13.08
CA GLU A 33 -21.27 -16.14 -14.13
C GLU A 33 -20.50 -14.84 -14.41
N LYS A 34 -20.92 -13.69 -13.86
CA LYS A 34 -20.22 -12.42 -14.05
C LYS A 34 -19.12 -12.14 -13.02
N GLU A 35 -19.14 -12.81 -11.86
CA GLU A 35 -18.07 -12.65 -10.86
C GLU A 35 -16.73 -13.27 -11.32
N ASP A 36 -16.76 -14.33 -12.11
CA ASP A 36 -15.55 -15.00 -12.61
C ASP A 36 -14.83 -14.27 -13.77
N LYS A 37 -15.37 -13.15 -14.26
CA LYS A 37 -14.78 -12.40 -15.40
C LYS A 37 -14.24 -11.02 -15.07
N LEU A 38 -14.10 -10.63 -13.80
CA LEU A 38 -13.33 -9.46 -13.45
C LEU A 38 -11.84 -9.76 -13.66
N SER A 39 -11.33 -9.42 -14.87
CA SER A 39 -9.90 -9.57 -15.15
C SER A 39 -9.10 -8.91 -14.04
N HIS A 40 -8.08 -9.61 -13.53
CA HIS A 40 -7.15 -9.04 -12.55
C HIS A 40 -6.54 -7.77 -13.14
N LYS A 41 -6.87 -6.60 -12.58
CA LYS A 41 -6.21 -5.34 -12.96
C LYS A 41 -5.06 -5.11 -11.99
N LEU A 42 -3.92 -5.65 -12.33
CA LEU A 42 -2.67 -5.37 -11.64
C LEU A 42 -1.96 -4.25 -12.40
N LYS A 43 -1.40 -3.30 -11.65
CA LYS A 43 -0.61 -2.19 -12.15
C LYS A 43 0.78 -2.23 -11.51
N LEU A 44 1.82 -1.95 -12.28
CA LEU A 44 3.18 -1.93 -11.78
C LEU A 44 3.60 -0.51 -11.43
N SER A 45 4.12 -0.36 -10.22
CA SER A 45 4.66 0.88 -9.71
C SER A 45 6.14 0.70 -9.33
N LEU A 46 6.89 1.79 -9.29
CA LEU A 46 8.26 1.79 -8.78
C LEU A 46 8.30 2.42 -7.40
N ASN A 47 8.71 1.65 -6.37
CA ASN A 47 9.07 2.20 -5.07
C ASN A 47 10.45 2.83 -5.15
N LEU A 48 10.54 4.13 -4.83
CA LEU A 48 11.77 4.91 -5.02
C LEU A 48 12.89 4.57 -4.04
N TYR A 49 12.64 3.76 -3.02
CA TYR A 49 13.71 3.24 -2.19
C TYR A 49 14.73 2.40 -2.98
N SER A 50 14.32 1.88 -4.15
CA SER A 50 15.24 1.25 -5.11
C SER A 50 16.42 2.14 -5.51
N PHE A 51 16.22 3.45 -5.50
CA PHE A 51 17.22 4.48 -5.85
C PHE A 51 17.72 5.26 -4.63
N ASN A 52 17.51 4.72 -3.41
CA ASN A 52 17.78 5.39 -2.13
C ASN A 52 19.14 6.09 -2.05
N GLN A 53 20.20 5.42 -2.49
CA GLN A 53 21.53 6.01 -2.44
C GLN A 53 21.65 7.26 -3.34
N LEU A 54 21.25 7.14 -4.60
CA LEU A 54 21.36 8.22 -5.58
C LEU A 54 20.50 9.44 -5.23
N LEU A 55 19.29 9.19 -4.71
CA LEU A 55 18.38 10.23 -4.25
C LEU A 55 18.94 10.97 -3.01
N ASN A 56 19.46 10.24 -2.03
CA ASN A 56 20.09 10.85 -0.84
C ASN A 56 21.37 11.61 -1.14
N GLU A 57 22.13 11.17 -2.15
CA GLU A 57 23.33 11.86 -2.62
C GLU A 57 23.02 13.06 -3.52
N GLY A 58 21.75 13.31 -3.84
CA GLY A 58 21.31 14.37 -4.75
C GLY A 58 21.84 14.23 -6.19
N LYS A 59 22.20 13.01 -6.60
CA LYS A 59 22.63 12.70 -7.97
C LYS A 59 21.49 12.63 -8.96
N ILE A 60 20.31 12.38 -8.45
CA ILE A 60 19.03 12.33 -9.17
C ILE A 60 17.96 12.94 -8.28
N ASP A 61 16.87 13.38 -8.87
CA ASP A 61 15.73 13.93 -8.17
C ASP A 61 14.43 13.16 -8.46
N LEU A 62 13.31 13.60 -7.88
CA LEU A 62 12.01 12.96 -8.05
C LEU A 62 11.47 13.09 -9.49
N PHE A 63 11.83 14.13 -10.22
CA PHE A 63 11.41 14.32 -11.62
C PHE A 63 12.19 13.39 -12.55
N ASP A 64 13.48 13.17 -12.30
CA ASP A 64 14.27 12.14 -13.01
C ASP A 64 13.61 10.76 -12.87
N MET A 65 13.05 10.47 -11.69
CA MET A 65 12.39 9.19 -11.44
C MET A 65 11.03 9.09 -12.14
N LEU A 66 10.30 10.17 -12.35
CA LEU A 66 9.10 10.17 -13.20
C LEU A 66 9.47 9.79 -14.64
N HIS A 67 10.49 10.42 -15.20
CA HIS A 67 10.97 10.10 -16.55
C HIS A 67 11.47 8.66 -16.66
N PHE A 68 12.20 8.17 -15.66
CA PHE A 68 12.63 6.78 -15.61
C PHE A 68 11.43 5.82 -15.61
N CYS A 69 10.41 6.08 -14.80
CA CYS A 69 9.19 5.25 -14.78
C CYS A 69 8.49 5.23 -16.14
N ALA A 70 8.34 6.38 -16.78
CA ALA A 70 7.72 6.51 -18.09
C ALA A 70 8.51 5.76 -19.17
N GLN A 71 9.84 5.91 -19.21
CA GLN A 71 10.74 5.21 -20.14
C GLN A 71 10.65 3.68 -20.04
N HIS A 72 10.40 3.17 -18.83
CA HIS A 72 10.25 1.74 -18.58
C HIS A 72 8.81 1.25 -18.59
N ASN A 73 7.84 2.12 -18.97
CA ASN A 73 6.41 1.81 -19.02
C ASN A 73 5.85 1.29 -17.69
N PHE A 74 6.22 1.87 -16.57
CA PHE A 74 5.51 1.68 -15.32
C PHE A 74 4.11 2.34 -15.42
N ASP A 75 3.14 1.78 -14.69
CA ASP A 75 1.81 2.40 -14.59
C ASP A 75 1.78 3.52 -13.55
N ALA A 76 2.70 3.47 -12.58
CA ALA A 76 2.73 4.40 -11.47
C ALA A 76 4.13 4.55 -10.85
N ILE A 77 4.24 5.55 -9.97
CA ILE A 77 5.37 5.77 -9.09
C ILE A 77 4.91 5.73 -7.62
N ASP A 78 5.75 5.21 -6.71
CA ASP A 78 5.57 5.23 -5.27
C ASP A 78 6.71 6.06 -4.63
N PRO A 79 6.56 7.41 -4.61
CA PRO A 79 7.59 8.31 -4.11
C PRO A 79 7.60 8.32 -2.59
N THR A 80 8.66 7.81 -2.00
CA THR A 80 8.85 7.82 -0.55
C THR A 80 9.08 9.25 -0.05
N GLY A 81 8.40 9.65 1.03
CA GLY A 81 8.41 11.01 1.56
C GLY A 81 9.79 11.58 1.86
N TYR A 82 10.74 10.75 2.29
CA TYR A 82 12.08 11.21 2.67
C TYR A 82 12.93 11.77 1.52
N TYR A 83 12.48 11.62 0.27
CA TYR A 83 13.16 12.19 -0.90
C TYR A 83 12.56 13.53 -1.35
N PHE A 84 11.45 13.95 -0.73
CA PHE A 84 10.89 15.27 -1.01
C PHE A 84 11.72 16.37 -0.35
N PRO A 85 11.88 17.54 -1.02
CA PRO A 85 12.62 18.66 -0.46
C PRO A 85 12.07 19.08 0.90
N GLY A 86 12.98 19.22 1.89
CA GLY A 86 12.64 19.68 3.23
C GLY A 86 12.08 18.63 4.18
N TYR A 87 11.97 17.34 3.78
CA TYR A 87 11.53 16.29 4.70
C TYR A 87 12.26 16.37 6.06
N PRO A 88 11.56 16.22 7.21
CA PRO A 88 10.20 15.75 7.41
C PRO A 88 9.08 16.79 7.18
N THR A 89 9.44 18.07 7.02
CA THR A 89 8.48 19.11 6.67
C THR A 89 7.82 18.82 5.32
N PRO A 90 6.49 19.01 5.18
CA PRO A 90 5.83 18.90 3.89
C PRO A 90 6.47 19.81 2.83
N PRO A 91 6.60 19.33 1.58
CA PRO A 91 7.07 20.18 0.50
C PRO A 91 6.05 21.29 0.19
N SER A 92 6.48 22.32 -0.55
CA SER A 92 5.57 23.40 -0.94
C SER A 92 4.43 22.91 -1.82
N THR A 93 3.31 23.64 -1.81
CA THR A 93 2.15 23.32 -2.67
C THR A 93 2.52 23.40 -4.15
N GLU A 94 3.40 24.33 -4.54
CA GLU A 94 3.94 24.48 -5.89
C GLU A 94 4.67 23.20 -6.31
N PHE A 95 5.57 22.71 -5.48
CA PHE A 95 6.31 21.47 -5.75
C PHE A 95 5.38 20.27 -5.94
N ILE A 96 4.39 20.12 -5.05
CA ILE A 96 3.40 19.02 -5.14
C ILE A 96 2.62 19.12 -6.46
N ASN A 97 2.19 20.31 -6.82
CA ASN A 97 1.41 20.55 -8.04
C ASN A 97 2.24 20.28 -9.31
N GLU A 98 3.50 20.70 -9.34
CA GLU A 98 4.42 20.44 -10.45
C GLU A 98 4.70 18.94 -10.58
N PHE A 99 5.02 18.26 -9.49
CA PHE A 99 5.24 16.81 -9.47
C PHE A 99 4.02 16.04 -9.98
N LYS A 100 2.83 16.38 -9.47
CA LYS A 100 1.57 15.76 -9.90
C LYS A 100 1.27 16.03 -11.37
N ARG A 101 1.49 17.26 -11.84
CA ARG A 101 1.30 17.64 -13.24
C ARG A 101 2.23 16.85 -14.15
N GLU A 102 3.51 16.73 -13.80
CA GLU A 102 4.49 16.01 -14.60
C GLU A 102 4.18 14.51 -14.65
N ALA A 103 3.82 13.89 -13.51
CA ALA A 103 3.37 12.50 -13.47
C ALA A 103 2.19 12.28 -14.41
N PHE A 104 1.18 13.17 -14.38
CA PHE A 104 0.01 13.08 -15.26
C PHE A 104 0.38 13.19 -16.75
N LEU A 105 1.26 14.13 -17.13
CA LEU A 105 1.69 14.31 -18.51
C LEU A 105 2.50 13.12 -19.04
N LEU A 106 3.18 12.39 -18.16
CA LEU A 106 3.90 11.17 -18.48
C LEU A 106 3.02 9.91 -18.43
N GLY A 107 1.72 10.05 -18.13
CA GLY A 107 0.78 8.96 -18.04
C GLY A 107 0.96 8.08 -16.80
N LEU A 108 1.56 8.61 -15.73
CA LEU A 108 1.83 7.90 -14.50
C LEU A 108 0.80 8.24 -13.41
N ASP A 109 0.30 7.21 -12.74
CA ASP A 109 -0.40 7.37 -11.46
C ASP A 109 0.62 7.55 -10.31
N ILE A 110 0.18 8.07 -9.16
CA ILE A 110 0.93 8.04 -7.90
C ILE A 110 0.28 6.98 -7.02
N SER A 111 0.95 5.84 -6.86
CA SER A 111 0.36 4.65 -6.21
C SER A 111 0.31 4.70 -4.69
N GLY A 112 1.13 5.54 -4.09
CA GLY A 112 1.25 5.72 -2.64
C GLY A 112 2.37 6.67 -2.30
N THR A 113 2.62 6.87 -1.03
CA THR A 113 3.81 7.51 -0.47
C THR A 113 4.10 6.93 0.91
N GLY A 114 5.14 7.38 1.61
CA GLY A 114 5.44 6.83 2.94
C GLY A 114 6.36 7.71 3.75
N VAL A 115 6.21 7.62 5.07
CA VAL A 115 7.04 8.35 6.05
C VAL A 115 7.81 7.38 6.94
N ARG A 116 8.77 7.90 7.69
CA ARG A 116 9.49 7.13 8.72
C ARG A 116 9.01 7.57 10.11
N ASN A 117 8.44 6.63 10.84
CA ASN A 117 7.92 6.79 12.19
C ASN A 117 8.30 5.59 13.05
N ASP A 118 8.20 5.71 14.39
CA ASP A 118 8.41 4.62 15.36
C ASP A 118 7.36 4.66 16.48
N PHE A 119 6.27 3.91 16.30
CA PHE A 119 5.24 3.76 17.33
C PHE A 119 5.59 2.77 18.43
N ALA A 120 6.73 2.08 18.34
CA ALA A 120 7.25 1.29 19.45
C ALA A 120 7.98 2.13 20.52
N ASN A 121 8.25 3.41 20.24
CA ASN A 121 8.90 4.30 21.17
C ASN A 121 8.09 4.48 22.47
N PRO A 122 8.67 4.28 23.67
CA PRO A 122 7.94 4.41 24.93
C PRO A 122 7.62 5.87 25.30
N ASP A 123 8.34 6.85 24.74
CA ASP A 123 8.08 8.27 25.00
C ASP A 123 6.84 8.76 24.23
N PRO A 124 5.76 9.15 24.93
CA PRO A 124 4.56 9.68 24.28
C PRO A 124 4.82 10.96 23.47
N ALA A 125 5.81 11.77 23.83
CA ALA A 125 6.13 13.00 23.11
C ALA A 125 6.70 12.67 21.71
N MET A 126 7.55 11.65 21.62
CA MET A 126 8.10 11.17 20.34
C MET A 126 6.99 10.59 19.47
N ARG A 127 6.11 9.74 20.02
CA ARG A 127 4.97 9.19 19.25
C ARG A 127 3.99 10.27 18.79
N ASN A 128 3.74 11.31 19.61
CA ASN A 128 2.93 12.45 19.19
C ASN A 128 3.58 13.25 18.06
N ALA A 129 4.90 13.37 18.03
CA ALA A 129 5.61 13.97 16.91
C ALA A 129 5.41 13.15 15.62
N ASP A 130 5.47 11.82 15.71
CA ASP A 130 5.20 10.90 14.61
C ASP A 130 3.74 10.97 14.13
N ILE A 131 2.76 11.06 15.04
CA ILE A 131 1.35 11.27 14.68
C ILE A 131 1.20 12.59 13.89
N ASN A 132 1.86 13.66 14.33
CA ASN A 132 1.78 14.94 13.63
C ASN A 132 2.48 14.89 12.26
N LEU A 133 3.61 14.21 12.14
CA LEU A 133 4.27 13.94 10.87
C LEU A 133 3.31 13.20 9.92
N ILE A 134 2.69 12.12 10.39
CA ILE A 134 1.76 11.32 9.58
C ILE A 134 0.57 12.17 9.13
N LYS A 135 -0.03 12.99 10.00
CA LYS A 135 -1.14 13.90 9.64
C LYS A 135 -0.73 14.87 8.54
N GLN A 136 0.42 15.51 8.66
CA GLN A 136 0.93 16.42 7.62
C GLN A 136 1.14 15.69 6.28
N TRP A 137 1.66 14.46 6.32
CA TRP A 137 1.91 13.68 5.11
C TRP A 137 0.64 13.01 4.54
N VAL A 138 -0.41 12.82 5.32
CA VAL A 138 -1.75 12.50 4.82
C VAL A 138 -2.26 13.64 3.93
N GLU A 139 -2.09 14.89 4.33
CA GLU A 139 -2.48 16.04 3.50
C GLU A 139 -1.64 16.12 2.21
N VAL A 140 -0.34 15.84 2.29
CA VAL A 140 0.54 15.76 1.11
C VAL A 140 0.08 14.64 0.18
N ALA A 141 -0.19 13.45 0.70
CA ALA A 141 -0.70 12.31 -0.07
C ALA A 141 -2.00 12.66 -0.79
N ALA A 142 -2.95 13.25 -0.08
CA ALA A 142 -4.23 13.69 -0.65
C ALA A 142 -4.04 14.72 -1.79
N LYS A 143 -3.18 15.72 -1.59
CA LYS A 143 -2.87 16.74 -2.61
C LYS A 143 -2.21 16.13 -3.85
N MET A 144 -1.29 15.17 -3.66
CA MET A 144 -0.67 14.43 -4.77
C MET A 144 -1.65 13.51 -5.49
N GLY A 145 -2.72 13.08 -4.82
CA GLY A 145 -3.61 12.03 -5.32
C GLY A 145 -3.12 10.61 -4.99
N ALA A 146 -2.20 10.46 -4.05
CA ALA A 146 -1.77 9.17 -3.55
C ALA A 146 -2.86 8.55 -2.65
N PRO A 147 -3.34 7.33 -2.93
CA PRO A 147 -4.47 6.73 -2.21
C PRO A 147 -4.11 6.21 -0.82
N ASN A 148 -2.83 6.04 -0.54
CA ASN A 148 -2.35 5.52 0.74
C ASN A 148 -1.05 6.19 1.19
N LEU A 149 -0.84 6.17 2.51
CA LEU A 149 0.39 6.59 3.18
C LEU A 149 0.95 5.41 3.96
N ARG A 150 2.13 4.91 3.55
CA ARG A 150 2.83 3.86 4.28
C ARG A 150 3.44 4.41 5.56
N ILE A 151 3.22 3.68 6.66
CA ILE A 151 3.82 3.88 7.96
C ILE A 151 4.52 2.61 8.46
N PHE A 152 5.37 2.74 9.46
CA PHE A 152 5.93 1.61 10.18
C PHE A 152 5.19 1.36 11.51
N ALA A 153 5.23 0.12 12.01
CA ALA A 153 4.86 -0.18 13.37
C ALA A 153 5.90 0.40 14.36
N GLY A 154 7.15 0.34 13.98
CA GLY A 154 8.29 0.78 14.77
C GLY A 154 9.26 -0.35 15.04
N THR A 155 10.26 -0.07 15.84
CA THR A 155 11.30 -1.02 16.19
C THR A 155 10.85 -2.09 17.20
N ASN A 156 11.74 -2.92 17.68
CA ASN A 156 11.46 -3.84 18.79
C ASN A 156 11.15 -3.06 20.07
N PRO A 157 10.39 -3.67 21.02
CA PRO A 157 10.14 -3.03 22.30
C PRO A 157 11.43 -2.62 22.99
N HIS A 158 11.45 -1.40 23.51
CA HIS A 158 12.54 -0.90 24.33
C HIS A 158 12.61 -1.68 25.66
N GLU A 159 13.80 -1.72 26.26
CA GLU A 159 14.01 -2.36 27.55
C GLU A 159 13.01 -1.83 28.60
N GLY A 160 12.46 -2.74 29.40
CA GLY A 160 11.46 -2.43 30.43
C GLY A 160 10.00 -2.44 29.94
N PHE A 161 9.73 -2.61 28.64
CA PHE A 161 8.39 -2.66 28.08
C PHE A 161 8.08 -4.00 27.42
N SER A 162 6.96 -4.59 27.78
CA SER A 162 6.48 -5.79 27.10
C SER A 162 5.89 -5.46 25.73
N ARG A 163 5.90 -6.44 24.85
CA ARG A 163 5.29 -6.35 23.52
C ARG A 163 3.80 -5.95 23.58
N ASP A 164 3.08 -6.46 24.59
CA ASP A 164 1.66 -6.17 24.81
C ASP A 164 1.41 -4.72 25.27
N GLN A 165 2.32 -4.16 26.04
CA GLN A 165 2.24 -2.73 26.41
C GLN A 165 2.46 -1.86 25.17
N VAL A 166 3.47 -2.18 24.36
CA VAL A 166 3.77 -1.46 23.11
C VAL A 166 2.57 -1.53 22.15
N LEU A 167 2.00 -2.71 21.94
CA LEU A 167 0.82 -2.89 21.08
C LEU A 167 -0.36 -2.02 21.50
N LYS A 168 -0.60 -1.83 22.81
CA LYS A 168 -1.73 -1.03 23.28
C LYS A 168 -1.63 0.43 22.87
N TRP A 169 -0.48 1.08 23.09
CA TRP A 169 -0.32 2.47 22.68
C TRP A 169 -0.18 2.62 21.17
N MET A 170 0.54 1.70 20.52
CA MET A 170 0.68 1.66 19.06
C MET A 170 -0.69 1.59 18.36
N ALA A 171 -1.58 0.71 18.81
CA ALA A 171 -2.92 0.59 18.23
C ALA A 171 -3.75 1.86 18.43
N HIS A 172 -3.61 2.55 19.57
CA HIS A 172 -4.24 3.84 19.81
C HIS A 172 -3.72 4.91 18.84
N ASP A 173 -2.41 4.99 18.67
CA ASP A 173 -1.75 6.00 17.85
C ASP A 173 -2.06 5.78 16.36
N ILE A 174 -2.01 4.52 15.88
CA ILE A 174 -2.41 4.16 14.50
C ILE A 174 -3.89 4.46 14.26
N ARG A 175 -4.79 4.17 15.20
CA ARG A 175 -6.22 4.51 15.08
C ARG A 175 -6.42 6.01 14.90
N THR A 176 -5.65 6.83 15.63
CA THR A 176 -5.65 8.29 15.49
C THR A 176 -5.23 8.71 14.07
N CYS A 177 -4.20 8.07 13.50
CA CYS A 177 -3.77 8.31 12.13
C CYS A 177 -4.83 7.87 11.11
N CYS A 178 -5.45 6.70 11.31
CA CYS A 178 -6.54 6.20 10.45
C CYS A 178 -7.76 7.14 10.43
N ALA A 179 -8.14 7.65 11.60
CA ALA A 179 -9.24 8.61 11.69
C ALA A 179 -8.94 9.88 10.86
N TYR A 180 -7.71 10.38 10.94
CA TYR A 180 -7.29 11.52 10.13
C TYR A 180 -7.19 11.19 8.64
N GLY A 181 -6.61 10.04 8.27
CA GLY A 181 -6.57 9.57 6.89
C GLY A 181 -7.95 9.48 6.24
N LYS A 182 -8.95 9.04 7.00
CA LYS A 182 -10.36 8.97 6.58
C LYS A 182 -10.92 10.33 6.14
N GLU A 183 -10.57 11.41 6.84
CA GLU A 183 -11.04 12.77 6.51
C GLU A 183 -10.52 13.24 5.15
N PHE A 184 -9.34 12.78 4.76
CA PHE A 184 -8.67 13.13 3.50
C PHE A 184 -8.79 12.07 2.39
N GLY A 185 -9.44 10.93 2.67
CA GLY A 185 -9.56 9.83 1.72
C GLY A 185 -8.25 9.08 1.47
N VAL A 186 -7.34 9.06 2.46
CA VAL A 186 -6.03 8.40 2.41
C VAL A 186 -5.99 7.21 3.37
N ILE A 187 -5.72 6.02 2.86
CA ILE A 187 -5.57 4.80 3.68
C ILE A 187 -4.21 4.84 4.38
N ILE A 188 -4.18 4.55 5.66
CA ILE A 188 -2.94 4.34 6.41
C ILE A 188 -2.48 2.90 6.18
N ALA A 189 -1.36 2.71 5.49
CA ALA A 189 -0.84 1.41 5.12
C ALA A 189 0.34 1.01 6.01
N ILE A 190 0.09 0.15 7.02
CA ILE A 190 1.17 -0.32 7.90
C ILE A 190 2.01 -1.38 7.20
N GLN A 191 3.34 -1.27 7.29
CA GLN A 191 4.26 -2.22 6.67
C GLN A 191 4.69 -3.32 7.65
N ASN A 192 4.65 -4.58 7.20
CA ASN A 192 5.36 -5.68 7.85
C ASN A 192 6.86 -5.58 7.51
N HIS A 193 7.67 -5.00 8.40
CA HIS A 193 9.06 -4.64 8.09
C HIS A 193 10.11 -5.54 8.77
N ASN A 194 9.71 -6.66 9.39
CA ASN A 194 10.54 -7.58 10.15
C ASN A 194 11.27 -6.92 11.36
N ASP A 195 10.66 -5.91 11.94
CA ASP A 195 11.05 -5.27 13.19
C ASP A 195 10.04 -5.60 14.30
N PHE A 196 9.05 -4.75 14.56
CA PHE A 196 7.95 -5.08 15.46
C PHE A 196 6.98 -6.09 14.82
N ILE A 197 6.67 -5.98 13.54
CA ILE A 197 5.84 -6.95 12.79
C ILE A 197 6.74 -7.96 12.10
N ARG A 198 6.69 -9.23 12.53
CA ARG A 198 7.53 -10.31 12.01
C ARG A 198 6.74 -11.42 11.33
N THR A 199 5.49 -11.62 11.73
CA THR A 199 4.62 -12.70 11.26
C THR A 199 3.27 -12.17 10.83
N ALA A 200 2.51 -13.01 10.10
CA ALA A 200 1.12 -12.70 9.77
C ALA A 200 0.25 -12.55 11.03
N ALA A 201 0.54 -13.30 12.08
CA ALA A 201 -0.17 -13.19 13.36
C ALA A 201 0.06 -11.82 14.03
N ASP A 202 1.24 -11.22 13.89
CA ASP A 202 1.50 -9.86 14.38
C ASP A 202 0.63 -8.84 13.62
N VAL A 203 0.51 -8.99 12.30
CA VAL A 203 -0.39 -8.16 11.48
C VAL A 203 -1.83 -8.31 11.94
N ASP A 204 -2.32 -9.55 12.07
CA ASP A 204 -3.69 -9.83 12.49
C ASP A 204 -4.01 -9.14 13.82
N ARG A 205 -3.10 -9.26 14.78
CA ARG A 205 -3.26 -8.66 16.11
C ARG A 205 -3.34 -7.12 16.06
N ILE A 206 -2.51 -6.47 15.23
CA ILE A 206 -2.57 -5.01 15.06
C ILE A 206 -3.91 -4.61 14.43
N PHE A 207 -4.35 -5.32 13.38
CA PHE A 207 -5.62 -5.03 12.71
C PHE A 207 -6.82 -5.20 13.65
N GLU A 208 -6.85 -6.27 14.45
CA GLU A 208 -7.88 -6.48 15.48
C GLU A 208 -7.90 -5.34 16.52
N MET A 209 -6.73 -4.90 16.98
CA MET A 209 -6.65 -3.86 18.00
C MET A 209 -6.92 -2.46 17.47
N VAL A 210 -6.56 -2.15 16.24
CA VAL A 210 -6.83 -0.84 15.61
C VAL A 210 -8.28 -0.74 15.18
N ASP A 211 -8.87 -1.79 14.63
CA ASP A 211 -10.28 -1.90 14.24
C ASP A 211 -10.75 -0.69 13.41
N SER A 212 -10.17 -0.52 12.22
CA SER A 212 -10.46 0.60 11.33
C SER A 212 -10.47 0.18 9.88
N ASP A 213 -11.52 0.55 9.13
CA ASP A 213 -11.62 0.36 7.68
C ASP A 213 -10.60 1.21 6.89
N TRP A 214 -9.93 2.14 7.56
CA TRP A 214 -8.89 3.01 6.98
C TRP A 214 -7.48 2.56 7.31
N LEU A 215 -7.33 1.36 7.93
CA LEU A 215 -6.06 0.66 8.04
C LEU A 215 -5.94 -0.34 6.90
N GLY A 216 -4.83 -0.31 6.18
CA GLY A 216 -4.43 -1.30 5.19
C GLY A 216 -3.04 -1.85 5.48
N LEU A 217 -2.67 -2.94 4.81
CA LEU A 217 -1.33 -3.51 4.86
C LEU A 217 -0.54 -3.07 3.63
N ASN A 218 0.64 -2.49 3.84
CA ASN A 218 1.70 -2.48 2.84
C ASN A 218 2.44 -3.82 2.96
N LEU A 219 2.10 -4.78 2.10
CA LEU A 219 2.62 -6.13 2.18
C LEU A 219 4.02 -6.21 1.58
N ASP A 220 5.02 -6.24 2.44
CA ASP A 220 6.43 -6.42 2.07
C ASP A 220 6.78 -7.90 2.05
N ILE A 221 6.99 -8.47 0.86
CA ILE A 221 7.24 -9.90 0.67
C ILE A 221 8.59 -10.36 1.22
N GLY A 222 9.57 -9.47 1.32
CA GLY A 222 10.91 -9.76 1.83
C GLY A 222 11.02 -9.68 3.36
N SER A 223 9.94 -9.34 4.05
CA SER A 223 9.97 -9.08 5.49
C SER A 223 9.37 -10.18 6.36
N TYR A 224 8.73 -11.19 5.79
CA TYR A 224 8.39 -12.41 6.50
C TYR A 224 9.60 -13.37 6.50
N ARG A 225 10.21 -13.58 7.69
CA ARG A 225 11.49 -14.30 7.81
C ARG A 225 11.46 -15.43 8.86
N GLN A 226 10.30 -15.66 9.52
CA GLN A 226 10.19 -16.58 10.63
C GLN A 226 9.66 -17.95 10.21
N GLU A 227 8.75 -17.97 9.24
CA GLU A 227 8.07 -19.17 8.73
C GLU A 227 8.11 -19.22 7.19
N ASP A 228 7.26 -20.03 6.56
CA ASP A 228 7.11 -20.00 5.09
C ASP A 228 6.53 -18.64 4.66
N PRO A 229 7.32 -17.79 3.99
CA PRO A 229 6.88 -16.44 3.62
C PRO A 229 5.69 -16.45 2.66
N TYR A 230 5.53 -17.46 1.82
CA TYR A 230 4.38 -17.56 0.93
C TYR A 230 3.09 -17.88 1.70
N ALA A 231 3.17 -18.71 2.73
CA ALA A 231 2.04 -18.97 3.62
C ALA A 231 1.65 -17.71 4.42
N GLU A 232 2.64 -16.94 4.90
CA GLU A 232 2.41 -15.67 5.59
C GLU A 232 1.76 -14.64 4.65
N ILE A 233 2.23 -14.53 3.39
CA ILE A 233 1.64 -13.68 2.36
C ILE A 233 0.19 -14.10 2.09
N GLU A 234 -0.09 -15.41 1.91
CA GLU A 234 -1.43 -15.92 1.63
C GLU A 234 -2.42 -15.59 2.75
N LYS A 235 -1.99 -15.63 4.02
CA LYS A 235 -2.81 -15.26 5.18
C LYS A 235 -3.20 -13.78 5.18
N ASN A 236 -2.25 -12.90 4.85
CA ASN A 236 -2.45 -11.45 5.03
C ASN A 236 -2.83 -10.69 3.75
N ILE A 237 -2.79 -11.33 2.58
CA ILE A 237 -3.07 -10.65 1.30
C ILE A 237 -4.43 -9.96 1.26
N VAL A 238 -5.42 -10.46 1.97
CA VAL A 238 -6.76 -9.87 2.07
C VAL A 238 -6.78 -8.49 2.74
N LYS A 239 -5.72 -8.16 3.48
CA LYS A 239 -5.51 -6.85 4.12
C LYS A 239 -4.66 -5.91 3.28
N ALA A 240 -3.99 -6.43 2.23
CA ALA A 240 -3.07 -5.66 1.42
C ALA A 240 -3.79 -4.59 0.61
N VAL A 241 -3.35 -3.35 0.73
CA VAL A 241 -3.78 -2.20 -0.08
C VAL A 241 -2.67 -1.72 -1.00
N THR A 242 -1.43 -2.03 -0.66
CA THR A 242 -0.23 -1.82 -1.47
C THR A 242 0.82 -2.86 -1.11
N TRP A 243 1.92 -2.91 -1.85
CA TRP A 243 2.96 -3.94 -1.72
C TRP A 243 4.35 -3.34 -1.74
N GLN A 244 5.31 -4.17 -1.36
CA GLN A 244 6.70 -4.07 -1.79
C GLN A 244 7.13 -5.41 -2.37
N ILE A 245 7.10 -5.49 -3.70
CA ILE A 245 7.55 -6.65 -4.46
C ILE A 245 9.07 -6.56 -4.62
N LYS A 246 9.78 -7.55 -4.10
CA LYS A 246 11.25 -7.59 -4.04
C LYS A 246 11.85 -8.67 -4.93
N GLU A 247 13.15 -8.57 -5.18
CA GLU A 247 13.91 -9.58 -5.93
C GLU A 247 14.01 -10.90 -5.14
N ASN A 248 14.10 -10.78 -3.80
CA ASN A 248 14.35 -11.90 -2.90
C ASN A 248 13.33 -11.96 -1.76
N ILE A 249 13.19 -13.17 -1.22
CA ILE A 249 12.36 -13.55 -0.09
C ILE A 249 13.21 -14.40 0.86
N TRP A 250 12.81 -14.56 2.11
CA TRP A 250 13.57 -15.35 3.09
C TRP A 250 12.93 -16.72 3.27
N ILE A 251 13.68 -17.79 2.96
CA ILE A 251 13.26 -19.19 3.14
C ILE A 251 14.28 -19.86 4.04
N GLU A 252 13.83 -20.41 5.17
CA GLU A 252 14.69 -21.09 6.16
C GLU A 252 15.91 -20.25 6.58
N GLY A 253 15.69 -18.94 6.79
CA GLY A 253 16.72 -17.99 7.20
C GLY A 253 17.72 -17.60 6.10
N LYS A 254 17.48 -17.99 4.84
CA LYS A 254 18.31 -17.66 3.68
C LYS A 254 17.58 -16.75 2.71
N GLU A 255 18.27 -15.71 2.27
CA GLU A 255 17.78 -14.88 1.19
C GLU A 255 17.77 -15.67 -0.12
N THR A 256 16.60 -15.79 -0.75
CA THR A 256 16.35 -16.66 -1.89
C THR A 256 15.59 -15.87 -2.96
N PRO A 257 15.89 -16.02 -4.26
CA PRO A 257 15.10 -15.38 -5.31
C PRO A 257 13.62 -15.74 -5.22
N VAL A 258 12.75 -14.76 -5.49
CA VAL A 258 11.30 -14.96 -5.45
C VAL A 258 10.85 -15.90 -6.57
N ASP A 259 10.06 -16.92 -6.21
CA ASP A 259 9.26 -17.66 -7.19
C ASP A 259 8.00 -16.83 -7.53
N PHE A 260 8.11 -15.99 -8.55
CA PHE A 260 7.01 -15.16 -9.02
C PHE A 260 5.82 -15.97 -9.52
N SER A 261 6.02 -17.17 -10.05
CA SER A 261 4.91 -18.05 -10.44
C SER A 261 4.07 -18.46 -9.24
N LYS A 262 4.71 -18.81 -8.12
CA LYS A 262 4.03 -19.11 -6.84
C LYS A 262 3.35 -17.87 -6.27
N LEU A 263 4.04 -16.73 -6.25
CA LEU A 263 3.49 -15.47 -5.75
C LEU A 263 2.25 -15.02 -6.52
N PHE A 264 2.31 -15.04 -7.86
CA PHE A 264 1.19 -14.60 -8.69
C PHE A 264 -0.02 -15.55 -8.63
N LYS A 265 0.18 -16.86 -8.34
CA LYS A 265 -0.93 -17.77 -8.02
C LYS A 265 -1.66 -17.33 -6.75
N ILE A 266 -0.93 -16.91 -5.70
CA ILE A 266 -1.52 -16.38 -4.47
C ILE A 266 -2.28 -15.08 -4.75
N ILE A 267 -1.67 -14.14 -5.47
CA ILE A 267 -2.29 -12.86 -5.83
C ILE A 267 -3.58 -13.07 -6.63
N LYS A 268 -3.55 -13.93 -7.65
CA LYS A 268 -4.73 -14.26 -8.48
C LYS A 268 -5.83 -14.94 -7.66
N LYS A 269 -5.47 -15.93 -6.82
CA LYS A 269 -6.42 -16.64 -5.95
C LYS A 269 -7.14 -15.71 -4.97
N ALA A 270 -6.42 -14.72 -4.42
CA ALA A 270 -6.98 -13.74 -3.50
C ALA A 270 -7.83 -12.66 -4.20
N GLY A 271 -7.81 -12.59 -5.53
CA GLY A 271 -8.53 -11.57 -6.28
C GLY A 271 -7.98 -10.15 -6.09
N TYR A 272 -6.70 -10.00 -5.68
CA TYR A 272 -6.10 -8.69 -5.49
C TYR A 272 -6.10 -7.87 -6.78
N ARG A 273 -6.40 -6.59 -6.64
CA ARG A 273 -6.47 -5.62 -7.75
C ARG A 273 -5.81 -4.32 -7.28
N GLY A 274 -4.93 -3.78 -8.07
CA GLY A 274 -4.27 -2.52 -7.73
C GLY A 274 -2.78 -2.53 -8.07
N TYR A 275 -2.03 -1.72 -7.33
CA TYR A 275 -0.63 -1.50 -7.59
C TYR A 275 0.24 -2.56 -6.92
N LEU A 276 1.31 -2.92 -7.61
CA LEU A 276 2.42 -3.74 -7.11
C LEU A 276 3.71 -2.92 -7.21
N PRO A 277 4.03 -2.08 -6.19
CA PRO A 277 5.29 -1.35 -6.16
C PRO A 277 6.49 -2.31 -6.10
N LEU A 278 7.40 -2.16 -7.08
CA LEU A 278 8.65 -2.92 -7.16
C LEU A 278 9.73 -2.21 -6.38
N GLU A 279 10.48 -2.96 -5.59
CA GLU A 279 11.59 -2.45 -4.79
C GLU A 279 12.81 -3.36 -4.90
N THR A 280 13.94 -2.83 -5.37
CA THR A 280 15.22 -3.53 -5.39
C THR A 280 16.12 -3.05 -4.26
N LEU A 281 16.81 -3.99 -3.60
CA LEU A 281 17.66 -3.70 -2.43
C LEU A 281 19.07 -4.26 -2.61
N GLY A 282 20.00 -3.77 -1.77
CA GLY A 282 21.36 -4.28 -1.71
C GLY A 282 22.26 -3.76 -2.84
N ALA A 283 23.42 -4.39 -2.99
CA ALA A 283 24.45 -3.96 -3.94
C ALA A 283 24.01 -4.10 -5.41
N GLY A 284 24.58 -3.28 -6.27
CA GLY A 284 24.35 -3.25 -7.71
C GLY A 284 23.68 -1.97 -8.19
N ASP A 285 23.74 -1.75 -9.49
CA ASP A 285 23.18 -0.58 -10.14
C ASP A 285 21.66 -0.67 -10.23
N PRO A 286 20.89 0.24 -9.61
CA PRO A 286 19.43 0.21 -9.68
C PRO A 286 18.90 0.39 -11.11
N TYR A 287 19.62 1.08 -11.99
CA TYR A 287 19.24 1.22 -13.40
C TYR A 287 19.22 -0.10 -14.16
N GLN A 288 19.93 -1.12 -13.67
CA GLN A 288 19.90 -2.48 -14.23
C GLN A 288 18.97 -3.40 -13.44
N LYS A 289 18.97 -3.30 -12.11
CA LYS A 289 18.18 -4.18 -11.24
C LYS A 289 16.67 -3.98 -11.42
N VAL A 290 16.22 -2.73 -11.42
CA VAL A 290 14.79 -2.41 -11.54
C VAL A 290 14.19 -2.90 -12.85
N PRO A 291 14.76 -2.65 -14.05
CA PRO A 291 14.22 -3.18 -15.29
C PRO A 291 14.24 -4.72 -15.36
N ARG A 292 15.23 -5.39 -14.74
CA ARG A 292 15.27 -6.85 -14.66
C ARG A 292 14.09 -7.38 -13.83
N LEU A 293 13.89 -6.86 -12.62
CA LEU A 293 12.76 -7.23 -11.76
C LEU A 293 11.42 -6.95 -12.46
N LEU A 294 11.28 -5.78 -13.08
CA LEU A 294 10.10 -5.40 -13.84
C LEU A 294 9.75 -6.43 -14.94
N ASN A 295 10.75 -6.88 -15.68
CA ASN A 295 10.56 -7.87 -16.74
C ASN A 295 10.19 -9.26 -16.19
N GLU A 296 10.77 -9.68 -15.07
CA GLU A 296 10.42 -10.94 -14.39
C GLU A 296 8.97 -10.92 -13.90
N VAL A 297 8.56 -9.84 -13.26
CA VAL A 297 7.19 -9.65 -12.78
C VAL A 297 6.18 -9.63 -13.93
N ARG A 298 6.45 -8.89 -15.00
CA ARG A 298 5.58 -8.81 -16.18
C ARG A 298 5.30 -10.18 -16.82
N ARG A 299 6.30 -11.06 -16.89
CA ARG A 299 6.11 -12.40 -17.44
C ARG A 299 5.12 -13.24 -16.66
N CYS A 300 4.92 -12.98 -15.37
CA CYS A 300 4.02 -13.72 -14.49
C CYS A 300 2.63 -13.09 -14.36
N MET A 301 2.45 -11.87 -14.88
CA MET A 301 1.15 -11.18 -14.89
C MET A 301 0.20 -11.68 -16.00
N ILE A 302 0.75 -12.34 -17.01
CA ILE A 302 0.04 -12.85 -18.19
C ILE A 302 -0.78 -14.10 -17.85
#